data_d4afb461ddd9abde3e3786670729dc9f
#
_entry.id   d4afb461ddd9abde3e3786670729dc9f
#
_cell.length_a   1.000
_cell.length_b   1.000
_cell.length_c   1.000
_cell.angle_alpha   90.00
_cell.angle_beta   90.00
_cell.angle_gamma   90.00
#
_symmetry.space_group_name_H-M   'P 1'
#
loop_
_entity.id
_entity.type
_entity.pdbx_description
1 polymer ?
#
loop_
_entity_poly.entity_id
_entity_poly.type
_entity_poly.pdbx_seq_one_letter_code
_entity_poly.pdbx_strand_id
1 'polypeptide(L)'
;MTVAEAESEYLKALRLGQKECAMLQGKGQNPFPLVLDQILGGGVSEGAQDIGTLEIPIERIVGVKSAGRISAFSAGFFPLLDCESEFAMKWMALCQAHQGDEGIRDPIICYEYLGNFYVQEGNKRLSVLKYYGATRIPSVVYRIVRSEERR
;
A
#
# COMPACT_ATOMS: atom_id res chain seq x y z
N MET A 1 -16.23 3.99 -16.63
CA MET A 1 -15.62 2.66 -16.71
C MET A 1 -16.66 1.59 -16.36
N THR A 2 -16.79 0.58 -17.19
CA THR A 2 -17.68 -0.54 -16.94
C THR A 2 -17.05 -1.55 -15.98
N VAL A 3 -17.86 -2.45 -15.44
CA VAL A 3 -17.37 -3.54 -14.59
C VAL A 3 -16.40 -4.44 -15.37
N ALA A 4 -16.70 -4.73 -16.62
CA ALA A 4 -15.83 -5.54 -17.48
C ALA A 4 -14.48 -4.88 -17.72
N GLU A 5 -14.46 -3.56 -17.89
CA GLU A 5 -13.22 -2.80 -18.04
C GLU A 5 -12.39 -2.82 -16.74
N ALA A 6 -13.07 -2.66 -15.59
CA ALA A 6 -12.40 -2.73 -14.30
C ALA A 6 -11.80 -4.12 -14.04
N GLU A 7 -12.50 -5.18 -14.43
CA GLU A 7 -11.98 -6.54 -14.33
C GLU A 7 -10.75 -6.73 -15.21
N SER A 8 -10.77 -6.21 -16.42
CA SER A 8 -9.62 -6.25 -17.32
C SER A 8 -8.41 -5.55 -16.69
N GLU A 9 -8.62 -4.39 -16.07
CA GLU A 9 -7.55 -3.66 -15.39
C GLU A 9 -7.02 -4.45 -14.19
N TYR A 10 -7.92 -5.07 -13.42
CA TYR A 10 -7.49 -5.90 -12.29
C TYR A 10 -6.61 -7.06 -12.75
N LEU A 11 -6.98 -7.74 -13.83
CA LEU A 11 -6.21 -8.87 -14.35
C LEU A 11 -4.81 -8.42 -14.81
N LYS A 12 -4.69 -7.22 -15.36
CA LYS A 12 -3.38 -6.66 -15.72
C LYS A 12 -2.56 -6.36 -14.47
N ALA A 13 -3.18 -5.78 -13.45
CA ALA A 13 -2.51 -5.49 -12.19
C ALA A 13 -2.07 -6.78 -11.49
N LEU A 14 -2.92 -7.81 -11.51
CA LEU A 14 -2.60 -9.12 -10.95
C LEU A 14 -1.37 -9.73 -11.62
N ARG A 15 -1.27 -9.63 -12.94
CA ARG A 15 -0.08 -10.12 -13.65
C ARG A 15 1.18 -9.40 -13.24
N LEU A 16 1.09 -8.08 -13.03
CA LEU A 16 2.23 -7.29 -12.55
C LEU A 16 2.65 -7.76 -11.15
N GLY A 17 1.68 -8.02 -10.27
CA GLY A 17 1.97 -8.53 -8.93
C GLY A 17 2.61 -9.90 -8.95
N GLN A 18 2.06 -10.82 -9.74
CA GLN A 18 2.61 -12.17 -9.88
C GLN A 18 4.03 -12.15 -10.44
N LYS A 19 4.27 -11.29 -11.43
CA LYS A 19 5.58 -11.17 -12.06
C LYS A 19 6.60 -10.59 -11.08
N GLU A 20 6.24 -9.56 -10.34
CA GLU A 20 7.12 -8.97 -9.34
C GLU A 20 7.46 -9.99 -8.24
N CYS A 21 6.44 -10.68 -7.75
CA CYS A 21 6.60 -11.69 -6.72
C CYS A 21 7.57 -12.79 -7.17
N ALA A 22 7.40 -13.31 -8.38
CA ALA A 22 8.27 -14.34 -8.93
C ALA A 22 9.70 -13.83 -9.11
N MET A 23 9.86 -12.60 -9.58
CA MET A 23 11.18 -11.99 -9.76
C MET A 23 11.92 -11.87 -8.44
N LEU A 24 11.24 -11.35 -7.40
CA LEU A 24 11.86 -11.18 -6.09
C LEU A 24 12.20 -12.52 -5.44
N GLN A 25 11.31 -13.50 -5.54
CA GLN A 25 11.57 -14.85 -5.04
C GLN A 25 12.77 -15.47 -5.75
N GLY A 26 12.90 -15.27 -7.05
CA GLY A 26 14.02 -15.77 -7.83
C GLY A 26 15.37 -15.18 -7.42
N LYS A 27 15.33 -14.00 -6.80
CA LYS A 27 16.52 -13.32 -6.26
C LYS A 27 16.76 -13.60 -4.78
N GLY A 28 15.94 -14.43 -4.16
CA GLY A 28 16.00 -14.70 -2.72
C GLY A 28 15.55 -13.52 -1.87
N GLN A 29 14.76 -12.60 -2.44
CA GLN A 29 14.26 -11.42 -1.74
C GLN A 29 12.82 -11.60 -1.30
N ASN A 30 12.40 -10.85 -0.27
CA ASN A 30 11.04 -10.89 0.22
C ASN A 30 10.07 -10.37 -0.86
N PRO A 31 9.11 -11.20 -1.30
CA PRO A 31 8.18 -10.79 -2.36
C PRO A 31 7.00 -9.94 -1.87
N PHE A 32 6.86 -9.77 -0.55
CA PHE A 32 5.72 -9.09 0.07
C PHE A 32 6.13 -7.75 0.69
N PRO A 33 5.16 -6.87 1.02
CA PRO A 33 5.48 -5.65 1.75
C PRO A 33 6.10 -5.94 3.11
N LEU A 34 6.96 -5.05 3.57
CA LEU A 34 7.53 -5.13 4.92
C LEU A 34 6.43 -4.89 5.96
N VAL A 35 6.64 -5.35 7.18
CA VAL A 35 5.70 -5.15 8.30
C VAL A 35 6.41 -4.37 9.39
N LEU A 36 5.94 -3.15 9.64
CA LEU A 36 6.58 -2.25 10.61
C LEU A 36 6.60 -2.83 12.01
N ASP A 37 5.50 -3.43 12.46
CA ASP A 37 5.43 -4.03 13.79
C ASP A 37 6.49 -5.11 14.00
N GLN A 38 6.83 -5.85 12.96
CA GLN A 38 7.89 -6.86 13.01
C GLN A 38 9.27 -6.20 13.08
N ILE A 39 9.47 -5.11 12.34
CA ILE A 39 10.73 -4.37 12.35
C ILE A 39 11.00 -3.77 13.74
N LEU A 40 9.96 -3.25 14.38
CA LEU A 40 10.07 -2.57 15.67
C LEU A 40 10.01 -3.53 16.86
N GLY A 41 9.68 -4.80 16.64
CA GLY A 41 9.54 -5.77 17.71
C GLY A 41 8.29 -5.60 18.56
N GLY A 42 7.31 -4.86 18.08
CA GLY A 42 6.00 -4.66 18.74
C GLY A 42 5.97 -3.45 19.67
N GLY A 43 4.75 -2.97 19.93
CA GLY A 43 4.49 -2.00 21.01
C GLY A 43 4.95 -0.56 20.79
N VAL A 44 5.28 -0.14 19.58
CA VAL A 44 5.94 1.15 19.36
C VAL A 44 5.01 2.28 18.92
N SER A 45 3.73 2.00 18.69
CA SER A 45 2.78 3.03 18.31
C SER A 45 2.57 4.12 19.36
N GLU A 46 3.00 3.86 20.60
CA GLU A 46 2.92 4.82 21.71
C GLU A 46 3.77 6.07 21.52
N GLY A 47 4.79 6.01 20.67
CA GLY A 47 5.66 7.16 20.41
C GLY A 47 5.35 7.90 19.14
N ALA A 48 4.24 7.57 18.46
CA ALA A 48 3.93 8.16 17.18
C ALA A 48 3.36 9.57 17.34
N GLN A 49 3.85 10.49 16.52
CA GLN A 49 3.39 11.88 16.49
C GLN A 49 2.58 12.11 15.22
N ASP A 50 1.38 12.68 15.37
CA ASP A 50 0.56 13.09 14.23
C ASP A 50 1.21 14.33 13.59
N ILE A 51 1.72 14.17 12.38
CA ILE A 51 2.32 15.27 11.64
C ILE A 51 1.42 15.81 10.54
N GLY A 52 0.15 15.40 10.54
CA GLY A 52 -0.86 15.93 9.63
C GLY A 52 -0.96 15.17 8.33
N THR A 53 -1.67 15.76 7.39
CA THR A 53 -1.87 15.19 6.06
C THR A 53 -0.85 15.76 5.10
N LEU A 54 -0.08 14.88 4.47
CA LEU A 54 0.99 15.24 3.56
C LEU A 54 0.82 14.48 2.25
N GLU A 55 1.37 15.06 1.18
CA GLU A 55 1.56 14.34 -0.08
C GLU A 55 2.87 13.57 0.03
N ILE A 56 2.80 12.25 0.12
CA ILE A 56 4.00 11.43 0.29
C ILE A 56 4.38 10.72 -1.00
N PRO A 57 5.69 10.49 -1.22
CA PRO A 57 6.14 9.77 -2.41
C PRO A 57 5.80 8.29 -2.30
N ILE A 58 5.13 7.76 -3.31
CA ILE A 58 4.72 6.35 -3.31
C ILE A 58 5.92 5.41 -3.27
N GLU A 59 7.03 5.79 -3.89
CA GLU A 59 8.25 4.97 -3.90
C GLU A 59 8.83 4.71 -2.51
N ARG A 60 8.48 5.55 -1.52
CA ARG A 60 8.92 5.40 -0.14
C ARG A 60 7.94 4.61 0.72
N ILE A 61 6.83 4.20 0.17
CA ILE A 61 5.88 3.32 0.85
C ILE A 61 6.36 1.89 0.64
N VAL A 62 6.98 1.32 1.66
CA VAL A 62 7.70 0.05 1.55
C VAL A 62 7.01 -1.11 2.26
N GLY A 63 5.95 -0.82 3.03
CA GLY A 63 5.31 -1.87 3.80
C GLY A 63 3.99 -1.45 4.42
N VAL A 64 3.53 -2.30 5.32
CA VAL A 64 2.28 -2.11 6.08
C VAL A 64 2.61 -1.99 7.56
N LYS A 65 1.70 -1.36 8.32
CA LYS A 65 1.89 -1.17 9.77
C LYS A 65 1.86 -2.51 10.50
N SER A 66 0.85 -3.32 10.23
CA SER A 66 0.63 -4.59 10.92
C SER A 66 0.43 -5.72 9.94
N ALA A 67 0.87 -6.92 10.33
CA ALA A 67 0.69 -8.11 9.53
C ALA A 67 -0.80 -8.47 9.49
N GLY A 68 -1.43 -8.22 8.36
CA GLY A 68 -2.78 -8.65 8.08
C GLY A 68 -2.73 -9.55 6.86
N ARG A 69 -3.24 -9.04 5.75
CA ARG A 69 -3.22 -9.76 4.48
C ARG A 69 -2.01 -9.34 3.64
N ILE A 70 -0.80 -9.45 4.19
CA ILE A 70 0.41 -9.06 3.44
C ILE A 70 0.55 -9.85 2.14
N SER A 71 0.08 -11.10 2.12
CA SER A 71 0.12 -11.95 0.92
C SER A 71 -0.89 -11.53 -0.15
N ALA A 72 -1.73 -10.55 0.12
CA ALA A 72 -2.64 -10.00 -0.90
C ALA A 72 -1.93 -9.07 -1.87
N PHE A 73 -0.71 -8.61 -1.53
CA PHE A 73 0.07 -7.69 -2.36
C PHE A 73 1.49 -8.19 -2.58
N SER A 74 2.04 -7.87 -3.76
CA SER A 74 3.48 -7.93 -3.96
C SER A 74 4.17 -6.80 -3.19
N ALA A 75 5.49 -6.84 -3.09
CA ALA A 75 6.26 -5.80 -2.40
C ALA A 75 5.95 -4.39 -2.92
N GLY A 76 5.66 -4.26 -4.20
CA GLY A 76 5.27 -3.00 -4.84
C GLY A 76 3.77 -2.70 -4.76
N PHE A 77 3.02 -3.40 -3.95
CA PHE A 77 1.58 -3.20 -3.73
C PHE A 77 0.70 -3.49 -4.95
N PHE A 78 1.14 -4.37 -5.83
CA PHE A 78 0.27 -4.91 -6.86
C PHE A 78 -0.52 -6.10 -6.31
N PRO A 79 -1.76 -6.34 -6.79
CA PRO A 79 -2.59 -7.42 -6.22
C PRO A 79 -2.06 -8.81 -6.54
N LEU A 80 -2.31 -9.76 -5.64
CA LEU A 80 -1.93 -11.16 -5.81
C LEU A 80 -3.12 -12.13 -5.69
N LEU A 81 -4.29 -11.66 -5.25
CA LEU A 81 -5.46 -12.52 -5.06
C LEU A 81 -6.25 -12.63 -6.36
N ASP A 82 -7.00 -13.74 -6.50
CA ASP A 82 -7.75 -13.99 -7.74
C ASP A 82 -8.87 -12.96 -7.95
N CYS A 83 -9.35 -12.86 -9.19
CA CYS A 83 -10.33 -11.85 -9.59
C CYS A 83 -11.74 -12.08 -9.04
N GLU A 84 -12.00 -13.24 -8.44
CA GLU A 84 -13.28 -13.55 -7.81
C GLU A 84 -13.27 -13.26 -6.30
N SER A 85 -12.14 -12.86 -5.76
CA SER A 85 -12.01 -12.55 -4.34
C SER A 85 -12.75 -11.27 -3.98
N GLU A 86 -13.17 -11.16 -2.71
CA GLU A 86 -13.73 -9.92 -2.18
C GLU A 86 -12.73 -8.76 -2.32
N PHE A 87 -11.46 -9.05 -2.13
CA PHE A 87 -10.38 -8.09 -2.33
C PHE A 87 -10.41 -7.52 -3.76
N ALA A 88 -10.50 -8.38 -4.76
CA ALA A 88 -10.54 -7.95 -6.16
C ALA A 88 -11.77 -7.09 -6.45
N MET A 89 -12.92 -7.44 -5.87
CA MET A 89 -14.14 -6.65 -6.05
C MET A 89 -13.99 -5.24 -5.51
N LYS A 90 -13.36 -5.11 -4.34
CA LYS A 90 -13.09 -3.79 -3.73
C LYS A 90 -12.06 -3.01 -4.54
N TRP A 91 -11.04 -3.68 -5.04
CA TRP A 91 -10.03 -3.05 -5.90
C TRP A 91 -10.66 -2.52 -7.19
N MET A 92 -11.53 -3.32 -7.81
CA MET A 92 -12.23 -2.93 -9.04
C MET A 92 -13.20 -1.76 -8.80
N ALA A 93 -13.87 -1.73 -7.65
CA ALA A 93 -14.73 -0.60 -7.29
C ALA A 93 -13.92 0.69 -7.14
N LEU A 94 -12.73 0.61 -6.55
CA LEU A 94 -11.83 1.75 -6.45
C LEU A 94 -11.30 2.18 -7.82
N CYS A 95 -11.06 1.22 -8.70
CA CYS A 95 -10.66 1.50 -10.07
C CYS A 95 -11.73 2.31 -10.79
N GLN A 96 -12.99 1.92 -10.65
CA GLN A 96 -14.11 2.68 -11.22
C GLN A 96 -14.23 4.08 -10.62
N ALA A 97 -14.04 4.19 -9.29
CA ALA A 97 -14.06 5.49 -8.60
C ALA A 97 -12.93 6.40 -9.08
N HIS A 98 -11.75 5.83 -9.30
CA HIS A 98 -10.59 6.59 -9.80
C HIS A 98 -10.85 7.19 -11.17
N GLN A 99 -11.58 6.46 -12.01
CA GLN A 99 -11.94 6.91 -13.36
C GLN A 99 -13.17 7.83 -13.39
N GLY A 100 -13.84 8.00 -12.26
CA GLY A 100 -14.99 8.91 -12.15
C GLY A 100 -14.54 10.37 -12.01
N ASP A 101 -15.54 11.27 -12.06
CA ASP A 101 -15.29 12.72 -12.03
C ASP A 101 -14.56 13.20 -10.79
N GLU A 102 -14.84 12.57 -9.64
CA GLU A 102 -14.22 12.98 -8.38
C GLU A 102 -12.89 12.29 -8.11
N GLY A 103 -12.67 11.12 -8.67
CA GLY A 103 -11.49 10.32 -8.41
C GLY A 103 -11.43 9.78 -6.98
N ILE A 104 -10.25 9.28 -6.58
CA ILE A 104 -9.99 8.83 -5.21
C ILE A 104 -9.32 9.97 -4.47
N ARG A 105 -10.01 10.53 -3.48
CA ARG A 105 -9.54 11.72 -2.75
C ARG A 105 -9.24 11.49 -1.28
N ASP A 106 -9.80 10.43 -0.69
CA ASP A 106 -9.59 10.16 0.73
C ASP A 106 -8.13 9.83 0.98
N PRO A 107 -7.48 10.50 1.95
CA PRO A 107 -6.10 10.19 2.27
C PRO A 107 -5.98 8.79 2.87
N ILE A 108 -4.86 8.14 2.62
CA ILE A 108 -4.50 6.91 3.32
C ILE A 108 -3.92 7.28 4.68
N ILE A 109 -3.65 6.29 5.52
CA ILE A 109 -3.01 6.49 6.82
C ILE A 109 -1.72 5.70 6.83
N CYS A 110 -0.61 6.38 7.11
CA CYS A 110 0.72 5.77 7.16
C CYS A 110 1.44 6.11 8.45
N TYR A 111 2.34 5.20 8.85
CA TYR A 111 3.37 5.48 9.82
C TYR A 111 4.68 5.74 9.08
N GLU A 112 5.41 6.75 9.50
CA GLU A 112 6.76 7.04 8.99
C GLU A 112 7.79 6.53 10.00
N TYR A 113 8.77 5.79 9.51
CA TYR A 113 9.90 5.33 10.32
C TYR A 113 11.16 5.37 9.47
N LEU A 114 12.15 6.14 9.93
CA LEU A 114 13.44 6.30 9.25
C LEU A 114 13.31 6.69 7.77
N GLY A 115 12.35 7.55 7.47
CA GLY A 115 12.16 8.08 6.13
C GLY A 115 11.34 7.22 5.18
N ASN A 116 10.89 6.06 5.63
CA ASN A 116 10.01 5.18 4.87
C ASN A 116 8.62 5.16 5.48
N PHE A 117 7.63 4.79 4.66
CA PHE A 117 6.22 4.81 5.06
C PHE A 117 5.63 3.40 5.06
N TYR A 118 4.74 3.16 6.02
CA TYR A 118 4.10 1.86 6.25
C TYR A 118 2.61 2.10 6.38
N VAL A 119 1.82 1.52 5.48
CA VAL A 119 0.39 1.80 5.40
C VAL A 119 -0.36 1.12 6.55
N GLN A 120 -1.18 1.88 7.27
CA GLN A 120 -2.13 1.34 8.23
C GLN A 120 -3.49 1.14 7.58
N GLU A 121 -3.93 2.10 6.76
CA GLU A 121 -5.23 2.04 6.11
C GLU A 121 -5.13 2.62 4.71
N GLY A 122 -5.76 1.95 3.75
CA GLY A 122 -5.80 2.41 2.37
C GLY A 122 -4.90 1.65 1.41
N ASN A 123 -4.53 0.40 1.74
CA ASN A 123 -3.68 -0.43 0.89
C ASN A 123 -4.21 -0.55 -0.54
N LYS A 124 -5.53 -0.78 -0.68
CA LYS A 124 -6.14 -0.95 -2.00
C LYS A 124 -6.17 0.37 -2.77
N ARG A 125 -6.41 1.50 -2.08
CA ARG A 125 -6.35 2.83 -2.72
C ARG A 125 -4.96 3.10 -3.25
N LEU A 126 -3.95 2.82 -2.44
CA LEU A 126 -2.55 2.93 -2.87
C LEU A 126 -2.29 2.06 -4.09
N SER A 127 -2.74 0.80 -4.06
CA SER A 127 -2.54 -0.15 -5.15
C SER A 127 -3.11 0.36 -6.46
N VAL A 128 -4.36 0.86 -6.44
CA VAL A 128 -5.02 1.38 -7.63
C VAL A 128 -4.28 2.61 -8.17
N LEU A 129 -3.94 3.55 -7.30
CA LEU A 129 -3.26 4.77 -7.71
C LEU A 129 -1.87 4.47 -8.28
N LYS A 130 -1.16 3.56 -7.66
CA LYS A 130 0.15 3.13 -8.16
C LYS A 130 0.04 2.46 -9.52
N TYR A 131 -0.95 1.61 -9.70
CA TYR A 131 -1.20 0.95 -10.98
C TYR A 131 -1.39 1.97 -12.10
N TYR A 132 -2.06 3.09 -11.81
CA TYR A 132 -2.29 4.15 -12.79
C TYR A 132 -1.15 5.17 -12.88
N GLY A 133 -0.02 4.88 -12.24
CA GLY A 133 1.18 5.69 -12.40
C GLY A 133 1.31 6.90 -11.49
N ALA A 134 0.50 6.99 -10.44
CA ALA A 134 0.66 8.06 -9.45
C ALA A 134 2.02 7.96 -8.78
N THR A 135 2.68 9.10 -8.56
CA THR A 135 3.98 9.14 -7.89
C THR A 135 3.86 9.64 -6.45
N ARG A 136 2.75 10.29 -6.11
CA ARG A 136 2.47 10.81 -4.78
C ARG A 136 1.04 10.46 -4.39
N ILE A 137 0.80 10.42 -3.08
CA ILE A 137 -0.52 10.11 -2.53
C ILE A 137 -0.72 10.92 -1.24
N PRO A 138 -1.92 11.49 -1.02
CA PRO A 138 -2.19 12.15 0.25
C PRO A 138 -2.32 11.11 1.36
N SER A 139 -1.67 11.38 2.47
CA SER A 139 -1.68 10.48 3.64
C SER A 139 -1.68 11.28 4.93
N VAL A 140 -2.50 10.85 5.87
CA VAL A 140 -2.31 11.23 7.27
C VAL A 140 -1.09 10.46 7.73
N VAL A 141 -0.13 11.15 8.32
CA VAL A 141 1.16 10.54 8.69
C VAL A 141 1.40 10.62 10.18
N TYR A 142 1.77 9.48 10.77
CA TYR A 142 2.21 9.38 12.16
C TYR A 142 3.70 9.02 12.13
N ARG A 143 4.52 9.91 12.68
CA ARG A 143 5.98 9.69 12.73
C ARG A 143 6.38 8.95 13.99
N ILE A 144 7.10 7.86 13.82
CA ILE A 144 7.66 7.12 14.95
C ILE A 144 9.04 7.69 15.26
N VAL A 145 9.21 8.12 16.52
CA VAL A 145 10.47 8.68 17.01
C VAL A 145 11.12 7.66 17.91
N ARG A 146 12.37 7.34 17.62
CA ARG A 146 13.15 6.43 18.45
C ARG A 146 13.45 7.08 19.81
N SER A 147 13.58 6.28 20.84
CA SER A 147 13.88 6.78 22.18
C SER A 147 15.18 7.59 22.22
N GLU A 148 16.16 7.24 21.41
CA GLU A 148 17.41 7.98 21.31
C GLU A 148 17.23 9.38 20.69
N GLU A 149 16.22 9.55 19.83
CA GLU A 149 15.94 10.80 19.14
C GLU A 149 15.10 11.78 19.96
N ARG A 150 14.58 11.32 21.09
CA ARG A 150 13.75 12.13 22.00
C ARG A 150 14.57 12.98 22.96
N ARG A 151 15.85 12.84 22.94
CA ARG A 151 16.74 13.56 23.85
C ARG A 151 16.98 15.00 23.42
#